data_a16c340b68e92a59ca008b29b299081c
#
_entry.id   a16c340b68e92a59ca008b29b299081c
#
_cell.length_a   1.000
_cell.length_b   1.000
_cell.length_c   1.000
_cell.angle_alpha   90.00
_cell.angle_beta   90.00
_cell.angle_gamma   90.00
#
_symmetry.space_group_name_H-M   'P 1'
#
loop_
_entity.id
_entity.type
_entity.pdbx_description
1 polymer ?
#
loop_
_entity_poly.entity_id
_entity_poly.type
_entity_poly.pdbx_seq_one_letter_code
_entity_poly.pdbx_strand_id
1 'polypeptide(L)'
;MEASPELAVYIIANIIKSFDISMYTIYFNNRIIRVCDISQTNSYNPNAVVLHSANDKTLEELPGLFDSNEKMKMVYIPVPSAKMEATYRKLSAQFTPINAGGGLVQNLAGEYLLIFRNGVWDLPKGKQEEGEDIAVTALREVEEECGISNLEQGELICITHHTYHMNGLHMLKDTYWYEMKYTGNSTLKPQLEEDIQKCEWVPADKLAEYLQNTYPSIRKVFEMKGLV
;
A
#
# COMPACT_ATOMS: atom_id res chain seq x y z
N MET A 1 -16.66 -22.15 13.48
CA MET A 1 -17.57 -20.99 13.64
C MET A 1 -16.97 -19.89 12.79
N GLU A 2 -17.52 -19.70 11.60
CA GLU A 2 -17.12 -18.59 10.72
C GLU A 2 -17.57 -17.27 11.35
N ALA A 3 -16.65 -16.33 11.45
CA ALA A 3 -16.98 -14.98 11.89
C ALA A 3 -17.93 -14.36 10.87
N SER A 4 -19.02 -13.73 11.34
CA SER A 4 -19.95 -13.07 10.43
C SER A 4 -19.21 -11.94 9.65
N PRO A 5 -19.63 -11.63 8.41
CA PRO A 5 -19.05 -10.53 7.64
C PRO A 5 -19.02 -9.19 8.41
N GLU A 6 -20.00 -8.97 9.27
CA GLU A 6 -20.09 -7.79 10.15
C GLU A 6 -19.00 -7.79 11.24
N LEU A 7 -18.66 -8.98 11.77
CA LEU A 7 -17.58 -9.13 12.76
C LEU A 7 -16.21 -8.93 12.13
N ALA A 8 -16.00 -9.41 10.90
CA ALA A 8 -14.78 -9.15 10.14
C ALA A 8 -14.59 -7.66 9.83
N VAL A 9 -15.65 -6.97 9.38
CA VAL A 9 -15.65 -5.51 9.18
C VAL A 9 -15.40 -4.75 10.49
N TYR A 10 -15.98 -5.22 11.60
CA TYR A 10 -15.78 -4.61 12.93
C TYR A 10 -14.34 -4.82 13.45
N ILE A 11 -13.76 -5.99 13.24
CA ILE A 11 -12.37 -6.30 13.60
C ILE A 11 -11.41 -5.47 12.74
N ILE A 12 -11.61 -5.41 11.42
CA ILE A 12 -10.83 -4.59 10.51
C ILE A 12 -10.96 -3.10 10.88
N ALA A 13 -12.16 -2.62 11.19
CA ALA A 13 -12.37 -1.23 11.64
C ALA A 13 -11.69 -0.92 12.98
N ASN A 14 -11.57 -1.89 13.90
CA ASN A 14 -10.86 -1.70 15.16
C ASN A 14 -9.33 -1.84 15.02
N ILE A 15 -8.86 -2.70 14.15
CA ILE A 15 -7.42 -2.77 13.78
C ILE A 15 -7.01 -1.45 13.11
N ILE A 16 -7.81 -0.93 12.19
CA ILE A 16 -7.59 0.38 11.56
C ILE A 16 -7.58 1.51 12.61
N LYS A 17 -8.43 1.44 13.64
CA LYS A 17 -8.45 2.43 14.74
C LYS A 17 -7.22 2.39 15.66
N SER A 18 -6.49 1.28 15.71
CA SER A 18 -5.24 1.19 16.49
C SER A 18 -4.02 1.78 15.77
N PHE A 19 -4.10 1.97 14.44
CA PHE A 19 -3.13 2.75 13.71
C PHE A 19 -3.48 4.23 13.86
N ASP A 20 -2.50 5.04 14.21
CA ASP A 20 -2.62 6.52 14.21
C ASP A 20 -2.88 7.00 12.77
N ILE A 21 -4.17 6.94 12.37
CA ILE A 21 -4.60 7.37 11.02
C ILE A 21 -4.61 8.89 11.03
N SER A 22 -3.43 9.47 11.04
CA SER A 22 -3.28 10.91 10.86
C SER A 22 -3.47 11.34 9.40
N MET A 23 -3.58 10.38 8.46
CA MET A 23 -3.74 10.68 7.03
C MET A 23 -4.13 9.46 6.18
N TYR A 24 -4.89 9.70 5.11
CA TYR A 24 -5.12 8.75 4.02
C TYR A 24 -4.36 9.23 2.77
N THR A 25 -3.54 8.39 2.16
CA THR A 25 -2.76 8.75 0.98
C THR A 25 -3.10 7.83 -0.19
N ILE A 26 -3.55 8.41 -1.30
CA ILE A 26 -3.71 7.71 -2.58
C ILE A 26 -2.49 8.01 -3.44
N TYR A 27 -1.80 6.97 -3.88
CA TYR A 27 -0.61 7.05 -4.71
C TYR A 27 -0.97 6.92 -6.20
N PHE A 28 -0.51 7.87 -7.00
CA PHE A 28 -0.54 7.88 -8.46
C PHE A 28 0.91 7.78 -8.95
N ASN A 29 1.50 6.59 -8.90
CA ASN A 29 2.94 6.38 -9.06
C ASN A 29 3.74 7.26 -8.07
N ASN A 30 4.46 8.27 -8.57
CA ASN A 30 5.28 9.20 -7.76
C ASN A 30 4.52 10.44 -7.27
N ARG A 31 3.21 10.50 -7.51
CA ARG A 31 2.34 11.61 -7.15
C ARG A 31 1.34 11.17 -6.09
N ILE A 32 0.83 12.08 -5.28
CA ILE A 32 -0.09 11.75 -4.20
C ILE A 32 -1.27 12.70 -4.08
N ILE A 33 -2.42 12.15 -3.70
CA ILE A 33 -3.52 12.90 -3.09
C ILE A 33 -3.61 12.45 -1.63
N ARG A 34 -3.65 13.39 -0.69
CA ARG A 34 -3.65 13.11 0.74
C ARG A 34 -4.76 13.82 1.47
N VAL A 35 -5.62 13.05 2.12
CA VAL A 35 -6.56 13.56 3.13
C VAL A 35 -5.86 13.53 4.47
N CYS A 36 -5.75 14.67 5.15
CA CYS A 36 -4.99 14.80 6.39
C CYS A 36 -5.72 15.68 7.41
N ASP A 37 -5.31 15.58 8.68
CA ASP A 37 -5.84 16.43 9.71
C ASP A 37 -5.43 17.89 9.50
N ILE A 38 -6.38 18.80 9.66
CA ILE A 38 -6.17 20.24 9.49
C ILE A 38 -5.13 20.81 10.46
N SER A 39 -4.86 20.16 11.58
CA SER A 39 -3.82 20.57 12.53
C SER A 39 -2.39 20.34 12.01
N GLN A 40 -2.22 19.51 10.95
CA GLN A 40 -0.92 19.15 10.38
C GLN A 40 -0.45 20.13 9.29
N THR A 41 -1.03 21.32 9.19
CA THR A 41 -0.76 22.31 8.14
C THR A 41 0.72 22.72 8.04
N ASN A 42 1.49 22.64 9.13
CA ASN A 42 2.91 23.02 9.18
C ASN A 42 3.86 22.02 8.48
N SER A 43 3.35 20.83 8.10
CA SER A 43 4.14 19.76 7.48
C SER A 43 3.90 19.62 5.98
N TYR A 44 3.16 20.55 5.34
CA TYR A 44 2.88 20.46 3.91
C TYR A 44 4.12 20.77 3.08
N ASN A 45 4.29 20.01 2.01
CA ASN A 45 5.29 20.34 1.01
C ASN A 45 4.94 21.69 0.39
N PRO A 46 5.88 22.66 0.33
CA PRO A 46 5.60 24.01 -0.20
C PRO A 46 5.18 24.03 -1.68
N ASN A 47 5.46 22.95 -2.43
CA ASN A 47 5.06 22.81 -3.83
C ASN A 47 3.73 22.05 -4.01
N ALA A 48 3.02 21.74 -2.93
CA ALA A 48 1.75 21.05 -2.99
C ALA A 48 0.58 21.99 -3.24
N VAL A 49 -0.44 21.51 -3.92
CA VAL A 49 -1.75 22.16 -3.96
C VAL A 49 -2.51 21.81 -2.68
N VAL A 50 -3.04 22.81 -1.98
CA VAL A 50 -3.80 22.61 -0.74
C VAL A 50 -5.25 23.03 -0.96
N LEU A 51 -6.16 22.10 -0.80
CA LEU A 51 -7.60 22.31 -0.98
C LEU A 51 -8.29 22.47 0.38
N HIS A 52 -8.28 23.70 0.93
CA HIS A 52 -8.85 24.00 2.26
C HIS A 52 -10.37 23.86 2.35
N SER A 53 -11.09 23.78 1.24
CA SER A 53 -12.56 23.75 1.19
C SER A 53 -13.06 22.85 0.05
N ALA A 54 -12.59 21.61 0.03
CA ALA A 54 -13.07 20.63 -0.95
C ALA A 54 -14.52 20.24 -0.63
N ASN A 55 -15.45 20.58 -1.53
CA ASN A 55 -16.82 20.11 -1.50
C ASN A 55 -16.97 18.77 -2.24
N ASP A 56 -18.15 18.18 -2.22
CA ASP A 56 -18.40 16.86 -2.82
C ASP A 56 -18.05 16.85 -4.31
N LYS A 57 -18.44 17.87 -5.07
CA LYS A 57 -18.09 18.00 -6.48
C LYS A 57 -16.58 18.05 -6.72
N THR A 58 -15.85 18.80 -5.88
CA THR A 58 -14.39 18.85 -5.94
C THR A 58 -13.78 17.48 -5.71
N LEU A 59 -14.28 16.69 -4.73
CA LEU A 59 -13.78 15.36 -4.43
C LEU A 59 -14.07 14.36 -5.56
N GLU A 60 -15.22 14.50 -6.23
CA GLU A 60 -15.61 13.67 -7.38
C GLU A 60 -14.73 13.94 -8.61
N GLU A 61 -14.42 15.20 -8.91
CA GLU A 61 -13.66 15.60 -10.10
C GLU A 61 -12.13 15.49 -9.91
N LEU A 62 -11.65 15.57 -8.66
CA LEU A 62 -10.22 15.66 -8.35
C LEU A 62 -9.38 14.49 -8.88
N PRO A 63 -9.78 13.20 -8.78
CA PRO A 63 -8.98 12.11 -9.31
C PRO A 63 -8.70 12.23 -10.81
N GLY A 64 -9.72 12.53 -11.60
CA GLY A 64 -9.58 12.72 -13.03
C GLY A 64 -8.74 13.94 -13.40
N LEU A 65 -8.92 15.07 -12.70
CA LEU A 65 -8.12 16.27 -12.88
C LEU A 65 -6.66 16.05 -12.50
N PHE A 66 -6.41 15.33 -11.42
CA PHE A 66 -5.07 15.00 -10.95
C PHE A 66 -4.37 14.06 -11.91
N ASP A 67 -5.07 13.04 -12.38
CA ASP A 67 -4.52 12.05 -13.30
C ASP A 67 -4.14 12.67 -14.65
N SER A 68 -5.00 13.53 -15.21
CA SER A 68 -4.78 14.23 -16.47
C SER A 68 -3.72 15.34 -16.40
N ASN A 69 -3.33 15.79 -15.20
CA ASN A 69 -2.38 16.88 -15.00
C ASN A 69 -1.07 16.42 -14.34
N GLU A 70 -0.12 15.93 -15.13
CA GLU A 70 1.17 15.45 -14.66
C GLU A 70 2.04 16.48 -13.91
N LYS A 71 1.77 17.78 -14.08
CA LYS A 71 2.48 18.84 -13.35
C LYS A 71 2.08 18.89 -11.88
N MET A 72 0.87 18.43 -11.55
CA MET A 72 0.37 18.35 -10.18
C MET A 72 0.99 17.14 -9.48
N LYS A 73 1.93 17.37 -8.58
CA LYS A 73 2.67 16.27 -7.91
C LYS A 73 2.04 15.86 -6.58
N MET A 74 1.50 16.81 -5.84
CA MET A 74 0.92 16.59 -4.51
C MET A 74 -0.32 17.45 -4.31
N VAL A 75 -1.37 16.83 -3.80
CA VAL A 75 -2.58 17.53 -3.33
C VAL A 75 -2.83 17.15 -1.88
N TYR A 76 -3.03 18.14 -1.02
CA TYR A 76 -3.49 17.96 0.35
C TYR A 76 -4.93 18.43 0.50
N ILE A 77 -5.73 17.65 1.20
CA ILE A 77 -7.12 17.95 1.56
C ILE A 77 -7.20 17.96 3.09
N PRO A 78 -6.89 19.12 3.72
CA PRO A 78 -6.97 19.24 5.18
C PRO A 78 -8.41 19.29 5.63
N VAL A 79 -8.78 18.40 6.53
CA VAL A 79 -10.11 18.34 7.14
C VAL A 79 -9.99 18.03 8.64
N PRO A 80 -10.98 18.36 9.47
CA PRO A 80 -11.00 17.89 10.86
C PRO A 80 -10.89 16.36 10.92
N SER A 81 -10.16 15.82 11.90
CA SER A 81 -9.93 14.37 12.09
C SER A 81 -11.22 13.55 11.97
N ALA A 82 -12.30 14.02 12.57
CA ALA A 82 -13.62 13.36 12.52
C ALA A 82 -14.23 13.25 11.10
N LYS A 83 -13.72 14.02 10.14
CA LYS A 83 -14.18 14.02 8.74
C LYS A 83 -13.24 13.29 7.77
N MET A 84 -12.05 12.91 8.21
CA MET A 84 -11.03 12.34 7.32
C MET A 84 -11.51 11.06 6.62
N GLU A 85 -12.05 10.12 7.35
CA GLU A 85 -12.56 8.86 6.79
C GLU A 85 -13.69 9.11 5.79
N ALA A 86 -14.66 9.98 6.13
CA ALA A 86 -15.77 10.30 5.23
C ALA A 86 -15.29 11.00 3.96
N THR A 87 -14.30 11.89 4.06
CA THR A 87 -13.69 12.58 2.92
C THR A 87 -12.93 11.58 2.04
N TYR A 88 -12.13 10.69 2.65
CA TYR A 88 -11.43 9.64 1.92
C TYR A 88 -12.40 8.70 1.18
N ARG A 89 -13.47 8.25 1.84
CA ARG A 89 -14.50 7.40 1.21
C ARG A 89 -15.16 8.06 -0.01
N LYS A 90 -15.45 9.36 0.03
CA LYS A 90 -15.99 10.10 -1.11
C LYS A 90 -14.99 10.18 -2.26
N LEU A 91 -13.72 10.43 -1.95
CA LEU A 91 -12.65 10.47 -2.93
C LEU A 91 -12.40 9.10 -3.56
N SER A 92 -12.33 8.03 -2.74
CA SER A 92 -12.06 6.66 -3.19
C SER A 92 -13.23 6.05 -3.97
N ALA A 93 -14.46 6.52 -3.76
CA ALA A 93 -15.65 6.08 -4.51
C ALA A 93 -15.57 6.37 -6.03
N GLN A 94 -14.62 7.20 -6.46
CA GLN A 94 -14.39 7.52 -7.88
C GLN A 94 -13.58 6.45 -8.62
N PHE A 95 -13.12 5.42 -7.91
CA PHE A 95 -12.29 4.35 -8.45
C PHE A 95 -13.02 3.00 -8.35
N THR A 96 -12.59 2.07 -9.19
CA THR A 96 -12.99 0.66 -9.05
C THR A 96 -12.06 0.00 -8.02
N PRO A 97 -12.59 -0.49 -6.88
CA PRO A 97 -11.77 -1.05 -5.82
C PRO A 97 -11.24 -2.43 -6.19
N ILE A 98 -10.02 -2.73 -5.72
CA ILE A 98 -9.42 -4.06 -5.77
C ILE A 98 -8.54 -4.28 -4.54
N ASN A 99 -8.66 -5.44 -3.90
CA ASN A 99 -7.82 -5.80 -2.78
C ASN A 99 -6.62 -6.64 -3.23
N ALA A 100 -5.51 -6.46 -2.52
CA ALA A 100 -4.30 -7.24 -2.67
C ALA A 100 -3.68 -7.52 -1.30
N GLY A 101 -2.99 -8.65 -1.18
CA GLY A 101 -2.19 -8.99 -0.02
C GLY A 101 -0.72 -9.07 -0.37
N GLY A 102 0.16 -8.69 0.55
CA GLY A 102 1.61 -8.80 0.36
C GLY A 102 2.38 -8.82 1.67
N GLY A 103 3.67 -9.08 1.59
CA GLY A 103 4.50 -9.29 2.77
C GLY A 103 5.81 -8.51 2.79
N LEU A 104 6.15 -8.01 3.98
CA LEU A 104 7.50 -7.63 4.36
C LEU A 104 8.14 -8.84 5.03
N VAL A 105 8.90 -9.62 4.26
CA VAL A 105 9.45 -10.90 4.69
C VAL A 105 10.87 -10.71 5.20
N GLN A 106 11.16 -11.23 6.40
CA GLN A 106 12.51 -11.28 6.96
C GLN A 106 12.97 -12.73 7.15
N ASN A 107 14.19 -13.04 6.73
CA ASN A 107 14.80 -14.35 6.95
C ASN A 107 15.55 -14.43 8.30
N LEU A 108 16.08 -15.61 8.64
CA LEU A 108 16.82 -15.85 9.88
C LEU A 108 18.16 -15.07 9.97
N ALA A 109 18.69 -14.59 8.84
CA ALA A 109 19.88 -13.74 8.82
C ALA A 109 19.55 -12.26 9.04
N GLY A 110 18.27 -11.90 9.18
CA GLY A 110 17.82 -10.52 9.33
C GLY A 110 17.74 -9.74 8.01
N GLU A 111 17.79 -10.44 6.86
CA GLU A 111 17.67 -9.85 5.56
C GLU A 111 16.19 -9.78 5.12
N TYR A 112 15.84 -8.82 4.27
CA TYR A 112 14.50 -8.59 3.77
C TYR A 112 14.36 -9.01 2.30
N LEU A 113 13.26 -9.67 1.97
CA LEU A 113 12.95 -10.09 0.62
C LEU A 113 12.42 -8.92 -0.21
N LEU A 114 13.11 -8.60 -1.29
CA LEU A 114 12.67 -7.65 -2.29
C LEU A 114 12.54 -8.34 -3.65
N ILE A 115 11.60 -7.85 -4.46
CA ILE A 115 11.46 -8.23 -5.87
C ILE A 115 11.85 -7.05 -6.75
N PHE A 116 12.39 -7.32 -7.93
CA PHE A 116 12.68 -6.30 -8.94
C PHE A 116 11.78 -6.52 -10.15
N ARG A 117 10.89 -5.56 -10.43
CA ARG A 117 9.98 -5.58 -11.56
C ARG A 117 9.70 -4.17 -12.08
N ASN A 118 9.38 -4.04 -13.35
CA ASN A 118 9.12 -2.73 -13.98
C ASN A 118 10.24 -1.69 -13.75
N GLY A 119 11.49 -2.15 -13.62
CA GLY A 119 12.65 -1.28 -13.41
C GLY A 119 12.84 -0.71 -12.00
N VAL A 120 12.05 -1.16 -11.01
CA VAL A 120 12.12 -0.70 -9.62
C VAL A 120 12.09 -1.88 -8.63
N TRP A 121 12.57 -1.64 -7.42
CA TRP A 121 12.42 -2.57 -6.30
C TRP A 121 11.03 -2.45 -5.70
N ASP A 122 10.44 -3.58 -5.37
CA ASP A 122 9.08 -3.71 -4.85
C ASP A 122 9.04 -4.80 -3.77
N LEU A 123 7.91 -4.96 -3.11
CA LEU A 123 7.60 -6.08 -2.22
C LEU A 123 6.64 -7.06 -2.92
N PRO A 124 6.76 -8.37 -2.65
CA PRO A 124 5.88 -9.38 -3.24
C PRO A 124 4.44 -9.20 -2.75
N LYS A 125 3.48 -9.25 -3.69
CA LYS A 125 2.06 -9.01 -3.45
C LYS A 125 1.23 -9.31 -4.68
N GLY A 126 0.02 -9.76 -4.48
CA GLY A 126 -0.90 -9.92 -5.59
C GLY A 126 -2.36 -9.80 -5.21
N LYS A 127 -3.23 -10.08 -6.15
CA LYS A 127 -4.67 -9.83 -6.06
C LYS A 127 -5.34 -10.87 -5.19
N GLN A 128 -6.27 -10.40 -4.34
CA GLN A 128 -7.18 -11.27 -3.60
C GLN A 128 -8.11 -12.03 -4.55
N GLU A 129 -8.20 -13.34 -4.38
CA GLU A 129 -9.17 -14.18 -5.09
C GLU A 129 -10.54 -14.13 -4.42
N GLU A 130 -11.58 -14.51 -5.16
CA GLU A 130 -12.95 -14.51 -4.65
C GLU A 130 -13.11 -15.52 -3.50
N GLY A 131 -13.59 -15.02 -2.36
CA GLY A 131 -13.77 -15.83 -1.15
C GLY A 131 -12.50 -16.10 -0.34
N GLU A 132 -11.35 -15.61 -0.77
CA GLU A 132 -10.10 -15.74 -0.05
C GLU A 132 -10.00 -14.73 1.11
N ASP A 133 -9.42 -15.13 2.24
CA ASP A 133 -9.03 -14.18 3.29
C ASP A 133 -7.80 -13.38 2.86
N ILE A 134 -7.77 -12.08 3.13
CA ILE A 134 -6.68 -11.21 2.67
C ILE A 134 -5.31 -11.57 3.27
N ALA A 135 -5.29 -12.13 4.46
CA ALA A 135 -4.07 -12.61 5.10
C ALA A 135 -3.56 -13.89 4.40
N VAL A 136 -4.46 -14.75 3.96
CA VAL A 136 -4.12 -15.93 3.13
C VAL A 136 -3.62 -15.50 1.76
N THR A 137 -4.28 -14.51 1.13
CA THR A 137 -3.79 -13.90 -0.11
C THR A 137 -2.33 -13.46 0.02
N ALA A 138 -2.00 -12.75 1.10
CA ALA A 138 -0.65 -12.24 1.31
C ALA A 138 0.41 -13.35 1.38
N LEU A 139 0.11 -14.45 2.05
CA LEU A 139 1.01 -15.62 2.11
C LEU A 139 1.17 -16.27 0.74
N ARG A 140 0.05 -16.60 0.08
CA ARG A 140 0.04 -17.25 -1.23
C ARG A 140 0.84 -16.47 -2.26
N GLU A 141 0.60 -15.16 -2.35
CA GLU A 141 1.27 -14.30 -3.33
C GLU A 141 2.78 -14.21 -3.09
N VAL A 142 3.22 -14.11 -1.83
CA VAL A 142 4.65 -14.11 -1.52
C VAL A 142 5.30 -15.44 -1.89
N GLU A 143 4.62 -16.56 -1.61
CA GLU A 143 5.10 -17.91 -1.96
C GLU A 143 5.19 -18.11 -3.46
N GLU A 144 4.18 -17.69 -4.22
CA GLU A 144 4.10 -17.80 -5.69
C GLU A 144 5.12 -16.90 -6.38
N GLU A 145 5.14 -15.60 -6.05
CA GLU A 145 6.00 -14.60 -6.69
C GLU A 145 7.51 -14.87 -6.46
N CYS A 146 7.86 -15.48 -5.31
CA CYS A 146 9.26 -15.67 -4.92
C CYS A 146 9.73 -17.14 -4.90
N GLY A 147 8.81 -18.10 -5.10
CA GLY A 147 9.13 -19.54 -5.11
C GLY A 147 9.59 -20.06 -3.75
N ILE A 148 9.09 -19.52 -2.66
CA ILE A 148 9.39 -19.92 -1.28
C ILE A 148 8.15 -20.52 -0.61
N SER A 149 8.33 -21.16 0.54
CA SER A 149 7.23 -21.72 1.34
C SER A 149 7.61 -21.74 2.81
N ASN A 150 6.66 -22.05 3.69
CA ASN A 150 6.85 -22.06 5.15
C ASN A 150 7.10 -20.64 5.70
N LEU A 151 6.28 -19.71 5.28
CA LEU A 151 6.23 -18.37 5.87
C LEU A 151 5.41 -18.39 7.16
N GLU A 152 5.91 -17.74 8.18
CA GLU A 152 5.16 -17.42 9.40
C GLU A 152 4.62 -16.01 9.28
N GLN A 153 3.29 -15.89 9.18
CA GLN A 153 2.63 -14.57 9.09
C GLN A 153 2.55 -13.93 10.47
N GLY A 154 2.91 -12.65 10.52
CA GLY A 154 2.79 -11.79 11.67
C GLY A 154 1.64 -10.79 11.55
N GLU A 155 1.81 -9.62 12.16
CA GLU A 155 0.78 -8.57 12.21
C GLU A 155 0.67 -7.78 10.90
N LEU A 156 -0.51 -7.16 10.70
CA LEU A 156 -0.70 -6.19 9.64
C LEU A 156 0.13 -4.93 9.94
N ILE A 157 1.02 -4.54 9.00
CA ILE A 157 1.85 -3.35 9.12
C ILE A 157 1.05 -2.09 8.75
N CYS A 158 0.46 -2.09 7.56
CA CYS A 158 -0.33 -0.99 7.03
C CYS A 158 -1.11 -1.41 5.78
N ILE A 159 -1.98 -0.50 5.32
CA ILE A 159 -2.63 -0.60 4.02
C ILE A 159 -2.15 0.55 3.15
N THR A 160 -1.73 0.28 1.93
CA THR A 160 -1.39 1.29 0.94
C THR A 160 -2.42 1.33 -0.18
N HIS A 161 -2.75 2.53 -0.64
CA HIS A 161 -3.78 2.76 -1.66
C HIS A 161 -3.12 3.33 -2.92
N HIS A 162 -3.04 2.57 -4.01
CA HIS A 162 -2.46 3.07 -5.25
C HIS A 162 -3.38 2.88 -6.45
N THR A 163 -3.27 3.79 -7.41
CA THR A 163 -4.13 3.80 -8.58
C THR A 163 -3.39 3.34 -9.84
N TYR A 164 -4.13 2.72 -10.75
CA TYR A 164 -3.66 2.37 -12.08
C TYR A 164 -4.86 2.22 -13.03
N HIS A 165 -4.61 2.27 -14.34
CA HIS A 165 -5.63 2.03 -15.35
C HIS A 165 -5.60 0.56 -15.81
N MET A 166 -6.78 -0.06 -15.87
CA MET A 166 -6.95 -1.41 -16.38
C MET A 166 -8.28 -1.53 -17.12
N ASN A 167 -8.26 -1.99 -18.37
CA ASN A 167 -9.45 -2.20 -19.20
C ASN A 167 -10.37 -0.95 -19.28
N GLY A 168 -9.80 0.25 -19.33
CA GLY A 168 -10.53 1.51 -19.37
C GLY A 168 -11.12 1.96 -18.01
N LEU A 169 -10.89 1.20 -16.95
CA LEU A 169 -11.30 1.55 -15.59
C LEU A 169 -10.13 2.17 -14.81
N HIS A 170 -10.45 3.12 -13.95
CA HIS A 170 -9.50 3.69 -13.00
C HIS A 170 -9.59 2.90 -11.69
N MET A 171 -8.58 2.07 -11.43
CA MET A 171 -8.55 1.16 -10.30
C MET A 171 -7.94 1.83 -9.07
N LEU A 172 -8.43 1.47 -7.89
CA LEU A 172 -7.77 1.74 -6.60
C LEU A 172 -7.44 0.39 -5.95
N LYS A 173 -6.16 0.08 -5.87
CA LYS A 173 -5.67 -1.13 -5.22
C LYS A 173 -5.34 -0.85 -3.77
N ASP A 174 -6.07 -1.47 -2.86
CA ASP A 174 -5.80 -1.49 -1.43
C ASP A 174 -4.92 -2.70 -1.14
N THR A 175 -3.63 -2.46 -0.84
CA THR A 175 -2.69 -3.54 -0.54
C THR A 175 -2.46 -3.62 0.95
N TYR A 176 -2.80 -4.78 1.52
CA TYR A 176 -2.62 -5.14 2.93
C TYR A 176 -1.24 -5.75 3.12
N TRP A 177 -0.38 -5.08 3.87
CA TRP A 177 1.01 -5.48 4.10
C TRP A 177 1.17 -6.14 5.44
N TYR A 178 1.65 -7.40 5.45
CA TYR A 178 1.87 -8.17 6.66
C TYR A 178 3.37 -8.35 6.93
N GLU A 179 3.74 -8.40 8.21
CA GLU A 179 5.03 -8.94 8.60
C GLU A 179 5.06 -10.44 8.31
N MET A 180 6.20 -10.93 7.82
CA MET A 180 6.39 -12.36 7.62
C MET A 180 7.80 -12.76 8.01
N LYS A 181 7.94 -13.95 8.61
CA LYS A 181 9.22 -14.58 8.88
C LYS A 181 9.41 -15.77 7.97
N TYR A 182 10.60 -15.87 7.40
CA TYR A 182 10.99 -17.01 6.58
C TYR A 182 12.06 -17.83 7.32
N THR A 183 11.72 -19.09 7.59
CA THR A 183 12.61 -20.04 8.30
C THR A 183 13.15 -21.15 7.40
N GLY A 184 12.76 -21.12 6.11
CA GLY A 184 13.18 -22.09 5.11
C GLY A 184 14.58 -21.83 4.55
N ASN A 185 14.98 -22.66 3.59
CA ASN A 185 16.27 -22.60 2.89
C ASN A 185 16.12 -22.74 1.37
N SER A 186 14.92 -22.50 0.83
CA SER A 186 14.68 -22.59 -0.61
C SER A 186 15.45 -21.51 -1.38
N THR A 187 15.89 -21.86 -2.57
CA THR A 187 16.42 -20.88 -3.52
C THR A 187 15.28 -20.05 -4.08
N LEU A 188 15.43 -18.73 -4.06
CA LEU A 188 14.45 -17.80 -4.62
C LEU A 188 14.24 -18.07 -6.12
N LYS A 189 12.98 -18.07 -6.56
CA LYS A 189 12.58 -18.27 -7.95
C LYS A 189 11.55 -17.18 -8.32
N PRO A 190 11.98 -16.14 -9.03
CA PRO A 190 11.06 -15.09 -9.46
C PRO A 190 10.02 -15.64 -10.44
N GLN A 191 8.76 -15.24 -10.25
CA GLN A 191 7.66 -15.55 -11.15
C GLN A 191 7.71 -14.63 -12.38
N LEU A 192 8.28 -15.12 -13.47
CA LEU A 192 8.52 -14.34 -14.68
C LEU A 192 7.23 -13.89 -15.38
N GLU A 193 6.14 -14.62 -15.19
CA GLU A 193 4.81 -14.32 -15.73
C GLU A 193 4.22 -13.03 -15.13
N GLU A 194 4.69 -12.63 -13.93
CA GLU A 194 4.33 -11.39 -13.24
C GLU A 194 5.37 -10.26 -13.45
N ASP A 195 6.19 -10.37 -14.52
CA ASP A 195 7.27 -9.42 -14.84
C ASP A 195 8.32 -9.27 -13.71
N ILE A 196 8.42 -10.24 -12.80
CA ILE A 196 9.41 -10.25 -11.74
C ILE A 196 10.73 -10.78 -12.30
N GLN A 197 11.72 -9.89 -12.42
CA GLN A 197 13.02 -10.22 -13.00
C GLN A 197 14.00 -10.79 -11.97
N LYS A 198 13.85 -10.39 -10.69
CA LYS A 198 14.68 -10.84 -9.57
C LYS A 198 13.89 -10.93 -8.27
N CYS A 199 14.28 -11.89 -7.44
CA CYS A 199 13.99 -11.91 -6.01
C CYS A 199 15.34 -11.91 -5.27
N GLU A 200 15.49 -11.09 -4.25
CA GLU A 200 16.77 -10.90 -3.56
C GLU A 200 16.57 -10.72 -2.05
N TRP A 201 17.43 -11.37 -1.25
CA TRP A 201 17.56 -11.10 0.17
C TRP A 201 18.50 -9.92 0.37
N VAL A 202 17.98 -8.83 0.91
CA VAL A 202 18.71 -7.57 1.10
C VAL A 202 18.99 -7.34 2.58
N PRO A 203 20.27 -7.21 2.99
CA PRO A 203 20.63 -6.87 4.37
C PRO A 203 19.98 -5.57 4.83
N ALA A 204 19.59 -5.50 6.10
CA ALA A 204 18.91 -4.33 6.66
C ALA A 204 19.68 -3.01 6.47
N ASP A 205 21.01 -3.05 6.57
CA ASP A 205 21.90 -1.89 6.37
C ASP A 205 22.00 -1.42 4.90
N LYS A 206 21.52 -2.22 3.96
CA LYS A 206 21.46 -1.90 2.52
C LYS A 206 20.09 -1.43 2.03
N LEU A 207 19.04 -1.56 2.84
CA LEU A 207 17.68 -1.20 2.44
C LEU A 207 17.58 0.24 1.93
N ALA A 208 18.24 1.19 2.58
CA ALA A 208 18.22 2.59 2.16
C ALA A 208 18.74 2.81 0.73
N GLU A 209 19.69 2.00 0.26
CA GLU A 209 20.21 2.04 -1.12
C GLU A 209 19.16 1.52 -2.11
N TYR A 210 18.60 0.33 -1.85
CA TYR A 210 17.58 -0.30 -2.71
C TYR A 210 16.32 0.56 -2.81
N LEU A 211 15.89 1.15 -1.69
CA LEU A 211 14.70 1.99 -1.62
C LEU A 211 14.86 3.38 -2.27
N GLN A 212 16.02 3.74 -2.80
CA GLN A 212 16.16 4.92 -3.68
C GLN A 212 15.42 4.73 -4.99
N ASN A 213 15.31 3.47 -5.46
CA ASN A 213 14.60 3.11 -6.67
C ASN A 213 13.39 2.22 -6.37
N THR A 214 12.43 2.77 -5.63
CA THR A 214 11.17 2.09 -5.28
C THR A 214 9.98 3.05 -5.36
N TYR A 215 8.77 2.51 -5.34
CA TYR A 215 7.55 3.33 -5.23
C TYR A 215 7.42 3.96 -3.84
N PRO A 216 6.88 5.20 -3.73
CA PRO A 216 6.63 5.83 -2.43
C PRO A 216 5.70 5.01 -1.51
N SER A 217 4.75 4.27 -2.08
CA SER A 217 3.88 3.35 -1.34
C SER A 217 4.63 2.19 -0.69
N ILE A 218 5.68 1.67 -1.35
CA ILE A 218 6.53 0.61 -0.83
C ILE A 218 7.47 1.16 0.26
N ARG A 219 8.11 2.30 0.00
CA ARG A 219 8.92 3.00 1.02
C ARG A 219 8.12 3.19 2.32
N LYS A 220 6.81 3.55 2.21
CA LYS A 220 5.93 3.72 3.37
C LYS A 220 5.85 2.47 4.25
N VAL A 221 5.86 1.26 3.68
CA VAL A 221 5.83 0.01 4.46
C VAL A 221 7.07 -0.10 5.36
N PHE A 222 8.27 0.20 4.82
CA PHE A 222 9.52 0.19 5.58
C PHE A 222 9.57 1.29 6.65
N GLU A 223 9.07 2.50 6.34
CA GLU A 223 8.94 3.61 7.30
C GLU A 223 8.05 3.24 8.49
N MET A 224 6.93 2.55 8.25
CA MET A 224 6.01 2.11 9.32
C MET A 224 6.66 1.11 10.27
N LYS A 225 7.71 0.40 9.81
CA LYS A 225 8.52 -0.52 10.63
C LYS A 225 9.78 0.13 11.20
N GLY A 226 10.01 1.43 10.93
CA GLY A 226 11.21 2.13 11.40
C GLY A 226 12.52 1.60 10.80
N LEU A 227 12.48 1.06 9.59
CA LEU A 227 13.63 0.46 8.91
C LEU A 227 14.40 1.46 8.02
N VAL A 228 13.79 2.60 7.73
CA VAL A 228 14.34 3.69 6.92
C VAL A 228 13.80 5.04 7.38
#